data_c8a6e0f2282d3b0147a9e6d0c666f4aa
#
_entry.id   c8a6e0f2282d3b0147a9e6d0c666f4aa
#
_cell.length_a   1.000
_cell.length_b   1.000
_cell.length_c   1.000
_cell.angle_alpha   90.00
_cell.angle_beta   90.00
_cell.angle_gamma   90.00
#
_symmetry.space_group_name_H-M   'P 1'
#
loop_
_entity.id
_entity.type
_entity.pdbx_description
1 polymer ?
#
loop_
_entity_poly.entity_id
_entity_poly.type
_entity_poly.pdbx_seq_one_letter_code
_entity_poly.pdbx_strand_id
1 'polypeptide(L)'
;MHALGIHHEMERADRDNFVWINYLAISEDFKNQYHRQKTSVQHGQPYDFGSVMHYSPILSGYEKFSIIAFSRDYQQTMGQRVDISFKDAKLLNRIYCTSSYPHKGKFATCNVRSYELNEGKCKNGGYPNPMNDCKCRCPSGYAGYICTIHKFNDCKPIELIASVKRQYITIGEADNFNCFWFIKRKKPESDKIQAKFTYIIVEELNGFLCGYPCDEGYIEIKYKKDKTATGARLCCGNHIMPIIIIADADTDILIMKNGEGFAKISYQSELKPSALSTNCKEVRESVLDLKSHPFATGLGKYGSQVGSKPNYE
;
A
#
# COMPACT_ATOMS: atom_id res chain seq x y z
N MET A 1 -3.99 16.43 10.03
CA MET A 1 -4.60 15.27 10.70
C MET A 1 -4.40 15.27 12.22
N HIS A 2 -3.26 15.69 12.77
CA HIS A 2 -3.05 15.80 14.23
C HIS A 2 -4.11 16.64 14.93
N ALA A 3 -4.48 17.79 14.37
CA ALA A 3 -5.58 18.62 14.93
C ALA A 3 -6.94 17.91 15.00
N LEU A 4 -7.08 16.78 14.30
CA LEU A 4 -8.25 15.89 14.33
C LEU A 4 -8.01 14.64 15.19
N GLY A 5 -7.02 14.65 16.09
CA GLY A 5 -6.75 13.57 17.02
C GLY A 5 -6.11 12.32 16.41
N ILE A 6 -5.59 12.38 15.17
CA ILE A 6 -4.94 11.23 14.54
C ILE A 6 -3.46 11.24 14.86
N HIS A 7 -2.98 10.17 15.46
CA HIS A 7 -1.56 9.89 15.72
C HIS A 7 -0.84 9.41 14.46
N HIS A 8 0.49 9.33 14.56
CA HIS A 8 1.28 8.73 13.49
C HIS A 8 0.96 7.24 13.31
N GLU A 9 1.03 6.78 12.06
CA GLU A 9 0.69 5.39 11.72
C GLU A 9 1.60 4.38 12.40
N MET A 10 2.92 4.67 12.50
CA MET A 10 3.86 3.81 13.19
C MET A 10 3.76 3.89 14.73
N GLU A 11 2.90 4.72 15.30
CA GLU A 11 2.59 4.74 16.74
C GLU A 11 1.40 3.83 17.09
N ARG A 12 0.71 3.25 16.13
CA ARG A 12 -0.42 2.34 16.35
C ARG A 12 -0.04 1.21 17.31
N ALA A 13 -1.02 0.79 18.12
CA ALA A 13 -0.84 -0.31 19.07
C ALA A 13 -0.42 -1.63 18.40
N ASP A 14 -0.89 -1.86 17.16
CA ASP A 14 -0.63 -3.07 16.36
C ASP A 14 0.55 -2.96 15.39
N ARG A 15 1.29 -1.83 15.39
CA ARG A 15 2.37 -1.55 14.42
C ARG A 15 3.45 -2.64 14.35
N ASP A 16 3.74 -3.31 15.48
CA ASP A 16 4.78 -4.34 15.55
C ASP A 16 4.43 -5.62 14.79
N ASN A 17 3.21 -5.70 14.21
CA ASN A 17 2.86 -6.72 13.23
C ASN A 17 3.29 -6.36 11.80
N PHE A 18 3.70 -5.12 11.56
CA PHE A 18 3.94 -4.57 10.22
C PHE A 18 5.35 -4.01 10.05
N VAL A 19 5.88 -3.37 11.06
CA VAL A 19 7.19 -2.70 11.05
C VAL A 19 8.02 -3.02 12.28
N TRP A 20 9.33 -3.03 12.09
CA TRP A 20 10.30 -3.01 13.16
C TRP A 20 10.93 -1.62 13.28
N ILE A 21 11.04 -1.11 14.50
CA ILE A 21 11.71 0.17 14.79
C ILE A 21 13.15 -0.10 15.20
N ASN A 22 14.06 0.42 14.40
CA ASN A 22 15.49 0.34 14.69
C ASN A 22 15.93 1.52 15.57
N TYR A 23 15.78 1.37 16.88
CA TYR A 23 16.16 2.40 17.84
C TYR A 23 17.65 2.75 17.82
N LEU A 24 18.51 1.90 17.26
CA LEU A 24 19.94 2.20 17.09
C LEU A 24 20.21 3.20 15.97
N ALA A 25 19.27 3.38 15.06
CA ALA A 25 19.33 4.38 13.99
C ALA A 25 18.60 5.68 14.34
N ILE A 26 18.13 5.83 15.58
CA ILE A 26 17.36 6.99 16.04
C ILE A 26 18.12 7.64 17.18
N SER A 27 18.35 8.95 17.10
CA SER A 27 18.97 9.70 18.20
C SER A 27 18.08 9.67 19.45
N GLU A 28 18.69 9.78 20.64
CA GLU A 28 17.98 9.70 21.92
C GLU A 28 16.81 10.68 22.00
N ASP A 29 16.99 11.91 21.52
CA ASP A 29 15.99 12.98 21.56
C ASP A 29 14.71 12.67 20.76
N PHE A 30 14.83 11.80 19.74
CA PHE A 30 13.71 11.44 18.87
C PHE A 30 13.07 10.08 19.18
N LYS A 31 13.66 9.27 20.06
CA LYS A 31 13.13 7.92 20.37
C LYS A 31 11.70 7.94 20.88
N ASN A 32 11.34 8.97 21.64
CA ASN A 32 10.00 9.13 22.19
C ASN A 32 8.91 9.22 21.10
N GLN A 33 9.25 9.76 19.93
CA GLN A 33 8.31 9.89 18.79
C GLN A 33 8.01 8.57 18.10
N TYR A 34 8.69 7.49 18.48
CA TYR A 34 8.47 6.14 17.97
C TYR A 34 7.79 5.22 19.00
N HIS A 35 7.34 5.76 20.14
CA HIS A 35 6.63 4.97 21.14
C HIS A 35 5.23 4.64 20.64
N ARG A 36 4.78 3.41 20.94
CA ARG A 36 3.43 2.97 20.62
C ARG A 36 2.39 3.65 21.51
N GLN A 37 1.34 4.13 20.91
CA GLN A 37 0.13 4.56 21.60
C GLN A 37 -0.73 3.33 21.91
N LYS A 38 -0.49 2.70 23.08
CA LYS A 38 -1.13 1.42 23.46
C LYS A 38 -2.65 1.47 23.50
N THR A 39 -3.21 2.64 23.73
CA THR A 39 -4.67 2.88 23.79
C THR A 39 -5.25 3.34 22.46
N SER A 40 -4.45 3.45 21.41
CA SER A 40 -4.93 3.88 20.09
C SER A 40 -5.96 2.89 19.53
N VAL A 41 -7.07 3.41 19.04
CA VAL A 41 -8.13 2.62 18.40
C VAL A 41 -8.00 2.76 16.89
N GLN A 42 -7.87 1.63 16.19
CA GLN A 42 -7.70 1.60 14.74
C GLN A 42 -9.03 1.74 13.98
N HIS A 43 -10.15 1.74 14.69
CA HIS A 43 -11.50 1.79 14.10
C HIS A 43 -11.72 0.78 12.97
N GLY A 44 -11.12 -0.41 13.07
CA GLY A 44 -11.19 -1.46 12.05
C GLY A 44 -10.49 -1.12 10.74
N GLN A 45 -9.62 -0.10 10.70
CA GLN A 45 -8.86 0.25 9.51
C GLN A 45 -7.52 -0.52 9.46
N PRO A 46 -7.12 -1.03 8.28
CA PRO A 46 -5.84 -1.71 8.12
C PRO A 46 -4.67 -0.75 8.37
N TYR A 47 -3.50 -1.31 8.66
CA TYR A 47 -2.25 -0.55 8.67
C TYR A 47 -1.92 -0.06 7.26
N ASP A 48 -1.55 1.20 7.12
CA ASP A 48 -1.30 1.83 5.83
C ASP A 48 0.10 2.43 5.75
N PHE A 49 1.00 1.73 5.08
CA PHE A 49 2.37 2.20 4.86
C PHE A 49 2.43 3.51 4.07
N GLY A 50 1.41 3.79 3.23
CA GLY A 50 1.31 5.04 2.45
C GLY A 50 0.45 6.12 3.09
N SER A 51 0.09 5.98 4.37
CA SER A 51 -0.56 7.05 5.13
C SER A 51 0.33 8.30 5.17
N VAL A 52 -0.27 9.48 5.00
CA VAL A 52 0.46 10.75 5.22
C VAL A 52 0.96 10.88 6.67
N MET A 53 0.37 10.09 7.58
CA MET A 53 0.76 10.05 9.00
C MET A 53 1.88 9.03 9.27
N HIS A 54 2.41 8.35 8.26
CA HIS A 54 3.55 7.44 8.43
C HIS A 54 4.87 8.19 8.24
N TYR A 55 5.85 7.99 9.14
CA TYR A 55 7.19 8.54 8.97
C TYR A 55 7.92 7.89 7.80
N SER A 56 8.86 8.62 7.24
CA SER A 56 9.85 8.06 6.31
C SER A 56 10.66 6.96 7.02
N PRO A 57 11.02 5.89 6.30
CA PRO A 57 11.85 4.84 6.88
C PRO A 57 13.30 5.28 7.12
N ILE A 58 13.71 6.40 6.51
CA ILE A 58 15.05 6.98 6.67
C ILE A 58 14.87 8.38 7.26
N LEU A 59 15.56 8.65 8.36
CA LEU A 59 15.61 9.99 8.92
C LEU A 59 16.53 10.88 8.07
N SER A 60 16.16 12.15 7.92
CA SER A 60 16.98 13.13 7.19
C SER A 60 18.40 13.22 7.79
N GLY A 61 19.40 13.09 6.93
CA GLY A 61 20.81 13.10 7.35
C GLY A 61 21.36 11.76 7.86
N TYR A 62 20.56 10.70 7.84
CA TYR A 62 20.99 9.35 8.22
C TYR A 62 20.94 8.40 7.03
N GLU A 63 21.90 7.47 6.97
CA GLU A 63 21.97 6.43 5.91
C GLU A 63 21.25 5.14 6.31
N LYS A 64 20.84 5.01 7.56
CA LYS A 64 20.24 3.78 8.10
C LYS A 64 18.73 3.88 8.22
N PHE A 65 18.07 2.77 7.95
CA PHE A 65 16.64 2.67 8.17
C PHE A 65 16.32 2.72 9.68
N SER A 66 15.48 3.69 10.06
CA SER A 66 14.84 3.76 11.37
C SER A 66 13.57 2.91 11.47
N ILE A 67 12.91 2.69 10.34
CA ILE A 67 11.72 1.84 10.22
C ILE A 67 11.93 0.81 9.12
N ILE A 68 11.73 -0.46 9.45
CA ILE A 68 11.88 -1.57 8.50
C ILE A 68 10.55 -2.30 8.41
N ALA A 69 9.98 -2.38 7.19
CA ALA A 69 8.78 -3.14 6.93
C ALA A 69 9.07 -4.64 6.95
N PHE A 70 8.23 -5.44 7.64
CA PHE A 70 8.35 -6.90 7.57
C PHE A 70 8.05 -7.44 6.17
N SER A 71 7.15 -6.79 5.43
CA SER A 71 6.91 -7.06 4.01
C SER A 71 7.76 -6.08 3.21
N ARG A 72 8.86 -6.57 2.61
CA ARG A 72 9.89 -5.74 1.94
C ARG A 72 9.32 -4.88 0.81
N ASP A 73 8.29 -5.37 0.15
CA ASP A 73 7.57 -4.68 -0.92
C ASP A 73 6.92 -3.36 -0.47
N TYR A 74 6.70 -3.17 0.83
CA TYR A 74 6.18 -1.90 1.38
C TYR A 74 7.27 -0.92 1.84
N GLN A 75 8.56 -1.30 1.80
CA GLN A 75 9.62 -0.46 2.35
C GLN A 75 9.70 0.92 1.69
N GLN A 76 9.44 1.01 0.39
CA GLN A 76 9.48 2.24 -0.39
C GLN A 76 8.14 3.01 -0.37
N THR A 77 7.12 2.48 0.27
CA THR A 77 5.79 3.10 0.35
C THR A 77 5.71 4.12 1.48
N MET A 78 6.54 3.95 2.53
CA MET A 78 6.49 4.75 3.76
C MET A 78 7.06 6.15 3.58
N GLY A 79 6.37 7.16 4.14
CA GLY A 79 6.91 8.50 4.34
C GLY A 79 6.42 9.56 3.36
N GLN A 80 5.48 9.26 2.47
CA GLN A 80 4.94 10.22 1.52
C GLN A 80 4.27 11.43 2.23
N ARG A 81 4.33 12.62 1.56
CA ARG A 81 3.76 13.87 2.04
C ARG A 81 2.92 14.57 0.98
N VAL A 82 2.56 13.83 -0.09
CA VAL A 82 1.84 14.38 -1.24
C VAL A 82 0.37 14.64 -0.90
N ASP A 83 -0.32 13.63 -0.32
CA ASP A 83 -1.75 13.77 0.01
C ASP A 83 -2.16 12.77 1.10
N ILE A 84 -3.36 13.00 1.69
CA ILE A 84 -4.00 12.05 2.58
C ILE A 84 -4.35 10.77 1.83
N SER A 85 -4.04 9.62 2.41
CA SER A 85 -4.38 8.35 1.78
C SER A 85 -5.90 8.10 1.80
N PHE A 86 -6.35 7.17 0.95
CA PHE A 86 -7.75 6.75 0.97
C PHE A 86 -8.17 6.20 2.34
N LYS A 87 -7.28 5.44 3.01
CA LYS A 87 -7.49 4.94 4.37
C LYS A 87 -7.58 6.07 5.38
N ASP A 88 -6.75 7.09 5.28
CA ASP A 88 -6.77 8.25 6.17
C ASP A 88 -8.11 8.99 6.08
N ALA A 89 -8.59 9.23 4.85
CA ALA A 89 -9.89 9.84 4.63
C ALA A 89 -11.04 8.96 5.16
N LYS A 90 -10.98 7.64 4.95
CA LYS A 90 -11.96 6.68 5.47
C LYS A 90 -11.97 6.67 7.00
N LEU A 91 -10.80 6.71 7.64
CA LEU A 91 -10.67 6.76 9.09
C LEU A 91 -11.36 8.00 9.67
N LEU A 92 -11.08 9.18 9.11
CA LEU A 92 -11.73 10.43 9.53
C LEU A 92 -13.25 10.37 9.36
N ASN A 93 -13.73 9.88 8.23
CA ASN A 93 -15.17 9.70 8.02
C ASN A 93 -15.78 8.74 9.04
N ARG A 94 -15.09 7.66 9.39
CA ARG A 94 -15.57 6.70 10.37
C ARG A 94 -15.62 7.28 11.79
N ILE A 95 -14.66 8.10 12.16
CA ILE A 95 -14.64 8.74 13.49
C ILE A 95 -15.71 9.82 13.59
N TYR A 96 -15.84 10.67 12.58
CA TYR A 96 -16.63 11.90 12.70
C TYR A 96 -17.99 11.84 12.01
N CYS A 97 -18.23 10.91 11.10
CA CYS A 97 -19.47 10.82 10.33
C CYS A 97 -20.38 9.66 10.74
N THR A 98 -19.89 8.69 11.53
CA THR A 98 -20.68 7.53 11.99
C THR A 98 -21.15 7.63 13.44
N SER A 99 -20.51 8.46 14.28
CA SER A 99 -20.95 8.65 15.65
C SER A 99 -22.12 9.64 15.73
N SER A 100 -22.98 9.44 16.68
CA SER A 100 -24.27 10.03 17.05
C SER A 100 -24.48 11.56 16.98
N TYR A 101 -23.63 12.28 16.25
CA TYR A 101 -23.89 13.68 15.97
C TYR A 101 -24.91 13.76 14.84
N PRO A 102 -26.10 14.26 15.10
CA PRO A 102 -27.03 14.60 14.05
C PRO A 102 -26.37 15.74 13.25
N HIS A 103 -25.76 15.40 12.12
CA HIS A 103 -25.32 16.40 11.17
C HIS A 103 -26.56 17.11 10.64
N LYS A 104 -27.07 18.07 11.42
CA LYS A 104 -28.10 19.03 10.98
C LYS A 104 -27.55 20.05 10.00
N GLY A 105 -26.40 19.76 9.39
CA GLY A 105 -25.82 20.61 8.36
C GLY A 105 -26.53 20.42 7.03
N LYS A 106 -26.84 21.52 6.35
CA LYS A 106 -27.50 21.57 5.02
C LYS A 106 -26.78 20.77 3.92
N PHE A 107 -25.67 20.08 4.22
CA PHE A 107 -24.81 19.44 3.22
C PHE A 107 -24.69 17.91 3.38
N ALA A 108 -25.12 17.34 4.51
CA ALA A 108 -25.04 15.88 4.69
C ALA A 108 -26.31 15.23 4.14
N THR A 109 -26.22 14.60 2.99
CA THR A 109 -27.32 13.86 2.36
C THR A 109 -27.43 12.43 2.88
N CYS A 110 -26.38 11.91 3.52
CA CYS A 110 -26.32 10.59 4.11
C CYS A 110 -26.46 10.66 5.63
N ASN A 111 -27.56 10.17 6.18
CA ASN A 111 -27.75 10.11 7.63
C ASN A 111 -26.97 8.93 8.25
N VAL A 112 -26.73 8.97 9.59
CA VAL A 112 -25.95 7.95 10.32
C VAL A 112 -26.49 6.55 10.09
N ARG A 113 -27.80 6.34 10.19
CA ARG A 113 -28.42 5.03 9.98
C ARG A 113 -28.22 4.52 8.56
N SER A 114 -28.33 5.41 7.57
CA SER A 114 -28.07 5.06 6.17
C SER A 114 -26.58 4.77 5.93
N TYR A 115 -25.68 5.47 6.64
CA TYR A 115 -24.24 5.20 6.58
C TYR A 115 -23.94 3.78 7.07
N GLU A 116 -24.40 3.41 8.27
CA GLU A 116 -24.18 2.09 8.85
C GLU A 116 -24.76 0.96 8.00
N LEU A 117 -25.99 1.14 7.51
CA LEU A 117 -26.62 0.15 6.61
C LEU A 117 -25.90 -0.03 5.28
N ASN A 118 -25.20 0.99 4.79
CA ASN A 118 -24.50 0.97 3.51
C ASN A 118 -23.00 0.64 3.63
N GLU A 119 -22.39 0.73 4.83
CA GLU A 119 -20.96 0.42 4.99
C GLU A 119 -20.63 -0.99 4.52
N GLY A 120 -21.43 -2.00 4.86
CA GLY A 120 -21.26 -3.37 4.41
C GLY A 120 -21.54 -3.61 2.92
N LYS A 121 -22.16 -2.66 2.23
CA LYS A 121 -22.44 -2.74 0.79
C LYS A 121 -21.26 -2.30 -0.05
N CYS A 122 -20.45 -1.36 0.45
CA CYS A 122 -19.27 -0.90 -0.26
C CYS A 122 -18.21 -2.00 -0.33
N LYS A 123 -17.86 -2.42 -1.54
CA LYS A 123 -16.89 -3.50 -1.78
C LYS A 123 -15.47 -2.95 -1.91
N ASN A 124 -14.51 -3.85 -1.94
CA ASN A 124 -13.08 -3.53 -2.16
C ASN A 124 -12.51 -2.49 -1.18
N GLY A 125 -13.05 -2.42 0.04
CA GLY A 125 -12.59 -1.45 1.04
C GLY A 125 -13.21 -0.06 0.90
N GLY A 126 -14.17 0.14 -0.01
CA GLY A 126 -14.93 1.39 -0.12
C GLY A 126 -15.71 1.74 1.16
N TYR A 127 -16.20 2.97 1.25
CA TYR A 127 -17.03 3.43 2.34
C TYR A 127 -18.12 4.40 1.87
N PRO A 128 -19.25 4.51 2.59
CA PRO A 128 -20.32 5.44 2.22
C PRO A 128 -19.84 6.89 2.28
N ASN A 129 -20.11 7.67 1.23
CA ASN A 129 -19.78 9.09 1.22
C ASN A 129 -20.91 9.88 1.92
N PRO A 130 -20.66 10.53 3.07
CA PRO A 130 -21.69 11.26 3.79
C PRO A 130 -22.24 12.48 3.02
N MET A 131 -21.50 12.96 2.03
CA MET A 131 -21.84 14.12 1.21
C MET A 131 -22.53 13.76 -0.11
N ASN A 132 -22.81 12.49 -0.37
CA ASN A 132 -23.38 12.04 -1.64
C ASN A 132 -24.29 10.81 -1.44
N ASP A 133 -25.41 10.99 -0.75
CA ASP A 133 -26.48 10.00 -0.51
C ASP A 133 -25.97 8.59 -0.18
N CYS A 134 -24.92 8.50 0.62
CA CYS A 134 -24.24 7.24 0.96
C CYS A 134 -23.71 6.44 -0.25
N LYS A 135 -23.59 7.02 -1.43
CA LYS A 135 -22.87 6.39 -2.53
C LYS A 135 -21.47 6.06 -2.08
N CYS A 136 -21.00 4.86 -2.40
CA CYS A 136 -19.65 4.47 -1.96
C CYS A 136 -18.56 5.36 -2.57
N ARG A 137 -17.66 5.84 -1.71
CA ARG A 137 -16.35 6.33 -2.14
C ARG A 137 -15.43 5.13 -2.31
N CYS A 138 -14.89 5.00 -3.49
CA CYS A 138 -14.13 3.81 -3.87
C CYS A 138 -12.63 4.04 -3.82
N PRO A 139 -11.84 3.03 -3.42
CA PRO A 139 -10.38 3.10 -3.51
C PRO A 139 -9.93 3.14 -4.97
N SER A 140 -8.67 3.52 -5.18
CA SER A 140 -8.05 3.60 -6.51
C SER A 140 -8.29 2.33 -7.31
N GLY A 141 -8.57 2.47 -8.60
CA GLY A 141 -8.88 1.38 -9.53
C GLY A 141 -10.33 0.92 -9.53
N TYR A 142 -11.15 1.34 -8.55
CA TYR A 142 -12.55 0.94 -8.45
C TYR A 142 -13.51 2.11 -8.61
N ALA A 143 -14.71 1.80 -9.12
CA ALA A 143 -15.77 2.76 -9.38
C ALA A 143 -17.16 2.10 -9.21
N GLY A 144 -18.19 2.86 -9.57
CA GLY A 144 -19.59 2.43 -9.46
C GLY A 144 -20.20 2.75 -8.09
N TYR A 145 -21.49 2.40 -7.94
CA TYR A 145 -22.25 2.76 -6.75
C TYR A 145 -21.73 2.06 -5.48
N ILE A 146 -21.24 0.82 -5.63
CA ILE A 146 -20.74 -0.03 -4.52
C ILE A 146 -19.28 -0.49 -4.73
N CYS A 147 -18.51 0.20 -5.57
CA CYS A 147 -17.08 -0.10 -5.82
C CYS A 147 -16.81 -1.49 -6.43
N THR A 148 -17.67 -1.98 -7.28
CA THR A 148 -17.50 -3.28 -7.97
C THR A 148 -17.08 -3.16 -9.42
N ILE A 149 -17.08 -1.95 -9.96
CA ILE A 149 -16.70 -1.67 -11.36
C ILE A 149 -15.24 -1.26 -11.38
N HIS A 150 -14.46 -1.77 -12.34
CA HIS A 150 -13.11 -1.28 -12.57
C HIS A 150 -13.20 0.13 -13.16
N LYS A 151 -12.35 1.02 -12.65
CA LYS A 151 -12.34 2.41 -13.07
C LYS A 151 -11.73 2.50 -14.47
N PHE A 152 -12.44 3.18 -15.36
CA PHE A 152 -11.92 3.60 -16.67
C PHE A 152 -11.20 4.94 -16.49
N ASN A 153 -9.99 5.00 -16.98
CA ASN A 153 -9.22 6.24 -17.18
C ASN A 153 -8.97 6.41 -18.68
N ASP A 154 -7.96 7.18 -19.05
CA ASP A 154 -7.55 7.40 -20.44
C ASP A 154 -7.07 6.12 -21.14
N CYS A 155 -6.68 5.10 -20.38
CA CYS A 155 -6.41 3.76 -20.84
C CYS A 155 -7.53 2.79 -20.41
N LYS A 156 -7.95 1.91 -21.31
CA LYS A 156 -8.87 0.83 -20.95
C LYS A 156 -8.23 -0.04 -19.87
N PRO A 157 -8.93 -0.37 -18.79
CA PRO A 157 -8.40 -1.27 -17.78
C PRO A 157 -8.11 -2.63 -18.43
N ILE A 158 -6.89 -3.12 -18.24
CA ILE A 158 -6.48 -4.40 -18.79
C ILE A 158 -6.83 -5.47 -17.76
N GLU A 159 -7.75 -6.37 -18.13
CA GLU A 159 -8.10 -7.53 -17.32
C GLU A 159 -7.29 -8.74 -17.79
N LEU A 160 -6.50 -9.29 -16.90
CA LEU A 160 -5.62 -10.43 -17.11
C LEU A 160 -6.12 -11.60 -16.27
N ILE A 161 -6.05 -12.80 -16.82
CA ILE A 161 -6.47 -14.02 -16.10
C ILE A 161 -5.23 -14.84 -15.79
N ALA A 162 -4.93 -14.97 -14.50
CA ALA A 162 -3.84 -15.82 -14.04
C ALA A 162 -4.17 -17.30 -14.20
N SER A 163 -3.26 -18.04 -14.80
CA SER A 163 -3.31 -19.50 -14.97
C SER A 163 -2.14 -20.16 -14.25
N VAL A 164 -2.09 -21.48 -14.27
CA VAL A 164 -0.93 -22.23 -13.70
C VAL A 164 0.36 -22.04 -14.48
N LYS A 165 0.28 -21.61 -15.74
CA LYS A 165 1.46 -21.23 -16.52
C LYS A 165 1.85 -19.81 -16.19
N ARG A 166 3.16 -19.56 -16.04
CA ARG A 166 3.69 -18.21 -15.86
C ARG A 166 3.39 -17.36 -17.09
N GLN A 167 2.83 -16.20 -16.84
CA GLN A 167 2.46 -15.21 -17.83
C GLN A 167 3.21 -13.92 -17.53
N TYR A 168 3.36 -13.04 -18.52
CA TYR A 168 4.12 -11.81 -18.39
C TYR A 168 3.31 -10.62 -18.84
N ILE A 169 3.54 -9.49 -18.18
CA ILE A 169 3.14 -8.18 -18.65
C ILE A 169 4.37 -7.26 -18.67
N THR A 170 4.38 -6.38 -19.64
CA THR A 170 5.32 -5.29 -19.74
C THR A 170 4.54 -3.99 -19.64
N ILE A 171 4.89 -3.15 -18.69
CA ILE A 171 4.34 -1.83 -18.48
C ILE A 171 5.39 -0.84 -18.95
N GLY A 172 5.16 -0.22 -20.10
CA GLY A 172 6.16 0.63 -20.77
C GLY A 172 6.05 2.10 -20.40
N GLU A 173 6.98 2.89 -20.91
CA GLU A 173 6.99 4.35 -20.75
C GLU A 173 5.79 5.02 -21.43
N ALA A 174 5.32 4.46 -22.54
CA ALA A 174 4.15 4.94 -23.29
C ALA A 174 2.81 4.70 -22.59
N ASP A 175 2.78 3.84 -21.57
CA ASP A 175 1.57 3.63 -20.77
C ASP A 175 1.35 4.86 -19.88
N ASN A 176 0.31 5.61 -20.18
CA ASN A 176 -0.02 6.87 -19.53
C ASN A 176 -0.19 6.74 -18.00
N PHE A 177 -0.02 7.85 -17.32
CA PHE A 177 -0.31 7.99 -15.89
C PHE A 177 -1.70 7.46 -15.56
N ASN A 178 -1.83 6.71 -14.45
CA ASN A 178 -3.09 6.16 -13.96
C ASN A 178 -3.70 5.01 -14.77
N CYS A 179 -2.93 4.24 -15.50
CA CYS A 179 -3.39 2.98 -16.07
C CYS A 179 -3.55 1.89 -15.01
N PHE A 180 -4.53 1.03 -15.18
CA PHE A 180 -4.86 -0.04 -14.26
C PHE A 180 -4.80 -1.40 -14.94
N TRP A 181 -4.08 -2.35 -14.33
CA TRP A 181 -4.07 -3.76 -14.72
C TRP A 181 -4.66 -4.59 -13.59
N PHE A 182 -5.68 -5.38 -13.91
CA PHE A 182 -6.35 -6.26 -12.96
C PHE A 182 -5.99 -7.71 -13.28
N ILE A 183 -5.28 -8.38 -12.39
CA ILE A 183 -4.98 -9.80 -12.52
C ILE A 183 -6.02 -10.56 -11.70
N LYS A 184 -6.89 -11.26 -12.41
CA LYS A 184 -7.94 -12.09 -11.84
C LYS A 184 -7.51 -13.55 -11.87
N ARG A 185 -7.94 -14.31 -10.90
CA ARG A 185 -7.80 -15.76 -10.94
C ARG A 185 -8.81 -16.36 -11.91
N LYS A 186 -8.38 -17.34 -12.70
CA LYS A 186 -9.31 -18.15 -13.51
C LYS A 186 -10.25 -18.91 -12.57
N LYS A 187 -11.55 -18.64 -12.66
CA LYS A 187 -12.55 -19.45 -11.96
C LYS A 187 -12.58 -20.84 -12.60
N PRO A 188 -12.53 -21.92 -11.81
CA PRO A 188 -12.62 -23.26 -12.36
C PRO A 188 -14.01 -23.51 -12.98
N GLU A 189 -14.04 -24.18 -14.10
CA GLU A 189 -15.30 -24.63 -14.75
C GLU A 189 -15.95 -25.80 -13.98
N SER A 190 -15.25 -26.42 -13.07
CA SER A 190 -15.75 -27.49 -12.19
C SER A 190 -15.07 -27.42 -10.82
N ASP A 191 -15.78 -27.79 -9.76
CA ASP A 191 -15.39 -27.69 -8.35
C ASP A 191 -14.14 -28.49 -7.92
N LYS A 192 -13.39 -29.09 -8.85
CA LYS A 192 -12.44 -30.14 -8.45
C LYS A 192 -11.05 -29.67 -8.04
N ILE A 193 -10.52 -28.57 -8.55
CA ILE A 193 -9.18 -28.09 -8.12
C ILE A 193 -9.11 -26.56 -8.26
N GLN A 194 -9.14 -25.83 -7.16
CA GLN A 194 -9.02 -24.37 -7.16
C GLN A 194 -7.59 -23.95 -6.86
N ALA A 195 -6.97 -23.17 -7.75
CA ALA A 195 -5.78 -22.42 -7.41
C ALA A 195 -6.11 -21.46 -6.26
N LYS A 196 -5.37 -21.53 -5.14
CA LYS A 196 -5.69 -20.72 -3.95
C LYS A 196 -4.96 -19.40 -3.92
N PHE A 197 -3.82 -19.30 -4.60
CA PHE A 197 -2.94 -18.15 -4.53
C PHE A 197 -2.58 -17.66 -5.92
N THR A 198 -2.44 -16.35 -6.06
CA THR A 198 -1.87 -15.71 -7.23
C THR A 198 -0.55 -15.06 -6.83
N TYR A 199 0.49 -15.34 -7.59
CA TYR A 199 1.83 -14.78 -7.40
C TYR A 199 2.08 -13.71 -8.43
N ILE A 200 2.76 -12.67 -8.00
CA ILE A 200 3.42 -11.70 -8.87
C ILE A 200 4.90 -11.72 -8.57
N ILE A 201 5.70 -11.66 -9.63
CA ILE A 201 7.13 -11.44 -9.53
C ILE A 201 7.44 -10.18 -10.35
N VAL A 202 7.87 -9.14 -9.67
CA VAL A 202 8.43 -7.97 -10.34
C VAL A 202 9.87 -8.30 -10.69
N GLU A 203 10.12 -8.50 -11.97
CA GLU A 203 11.42 -8.97 -12.49
C GLU A 203 12.35 -7.81 -12.81
N GLU A 204 11.78 -6.70 -13.27
CA GLU A 204 12.54 -5.54 -13.71
C GLU A 204 11.77 -4.26 -13.44
N LEU A 205 12.46 -3.23 -12.99
CA LEU A 205 11.99 -1.86 -12.84
C LEU A 205 13.09 -0.92 -13.31
N ASN A 206 12.77 -0.06 -14.28
CA ASN A 206 13.71 0.90 -14.85
C ASN A 206 13.03 2.26 -15.07
N GLY A 207 13.79 3.33 -15.07
CA GLY A 207 13.32 4.67 -15.41
C GLY A 207 12.54 5.38 -14.28
N PHE A 208 12.20 4.71 -13.19
CA PHE A 208 11.63 5.36 -12.02
C PHE A 208 12.72 6.00 -11.16
N LEU A 209 12.43 7.19 -10.62
CA LEU A 209 13.32 7.83 -9.67
C LEU A 209 13.30 7.06 -8.35
N CYS A 210 14.43 6.50 -7.96
CA CYS A 210 14.54 5.73 -6.73
C CYS A 210 14.47 6.64 -5.51
N GLY A 211 13.55 6.37 -4.61
CA GLY A 211 13.32 7.14 -3.39
C GLY A 211 12.72 6.35 -2.23
N TYR A 212 12.76 6.96 -1.07
CA TYR A 212 12.10 6.54 0.16
C TYR A 212 11.41 7.76 0.79
N PRO A 213 10.17 8.06 0.39
CA PRO A 213 9.20 7.25 -0.37
C PRO A 213 9.40 7.26 -1.89
N CYS A 214 8.70 6.33 -2.58
CA CYS A 214 8.41 6.42 -4.00
C CYS A 214 7.24 7.39 -4.20
N ASP A 215 7.49 8.64 -4.54
CA ASP A 215 6.47 9.69 -4.73
C ASP A 215 6.52 10.36 -6.12
N GLU A 216 7.65 10.32 -6.82
CA GLU A 216 7.82 10.94 -8.15
C GLU A 216 7.58 9.97 -9.32
N GLY A 217 7.40 8.69 -9.05
CA GLY A 217 7.08 7.67 -10.05
C GLY A 217 7.24 6.28 -9.45
N TYR A 218 6.27 5.39 -9.74
CA TYR A 218 6.26 4.05 -9.14
C TYR A 218 5.26 3.12 -9.84
N ILE A 219 5.44 1.83 -9.58
CA ILE A 219 4.39 0.83 -9.72
C ILE A 219 3.79 0.60 -8.33
N GLU A 220 2.47 0.75 -8.19
CA GLU A 220 1.74 0.39 -6.97
C GLU A 220 0.98 -0.92 -7.18
N ILE A 221 1.16 -1.88 -6.27
CA ILE A 221 0.54 -3.21 -6.34
C ILE A 221 -0.35 -3.41 -5.11
N LYS A 222 -1.68 -3.49 -5.33
CA LYS A 222 -2.66 -3.82 -4.29
C LYS A 222 -3.06 -5.29 -4.39
N TYR A 223 -2.53 -6.10 -3.51
CA TYR A 223 -2.69 -7.55 -3.51
C TYR A 223 -3.44 -8.09 -2.27
N LYS A 224 -3.79 -7.22 -1.34
CA LYS A 224 -4.64 -7.55 -0.20
C LYS A 224 -6.11 -7.56 -0.59
N LYS A 225 -6.93 -8.35 0.11
CA LYS A 225 -8.37 -8.42 -0.11
C LYS A 225 -9.05 -7.09 0.13
N ASP A 226 -8.70 -6.42 1.22
CA ASP A 226 -9.12 -5.04 1.50
C ASP A 226 -8.19 -4.07 0.75
N LYS A 227 -8.76 -3.32 -0.19
CA LYS A 227 -8.04 -2.33 -1.02
C LYS A 227 -7.99 -0.95 -0.37
N THR A 228 -8.42 -0.81 0.87
CA THR A 228 -8.46 0.47 1.61
C THR A 228 -7.07 1.09 1.75
N ALA A 229 -6.09 0.32 2.21
CA ALA A 229 -4.72 0.80 2.36
C ALA A 229 -4.03 1.02 1.01
N THR A 230 -3.01 1.85 1.01
CA THR A 230 -2.09 2.03 -0.11
C THR A 230 -1.42 0.69 -0.44
N GLY A 231 -1.26 0.39 -1.72
CA GLY A 231 -0.52 -0.78 -2.18
C GLY A 231 0.99 -0.65 -1.97
N ALA A 232 1.71 -1.73 -2.24
CA ALA A 232 3.17 -1.70 -2.27
C ALA A 232 3.64 -0.84 -3.44
N ARG A 233 4.38 0.24 -3.16
CA ARG A 233 4.98 1.13 -4.17
C ARG A 233 6.42 0.75 -4.39
N LEU A 234 6.80 0.56 -5.64
CA LEU A 234 8.11 0.12 -6.06
C LEU A 234 8.66 1.09 -7.10
N CYS A 235 9.85 1.65 -6.83
CA CYS A 235 10.54 2.57 -7.74
C CYS A 235 12.05 2.29 -7.88
N CYS A 236 12.66 1.55 -6.95
CA CYS A 236 14.08 1.26 -6.98
C CYS A 236 14.33 -0.14 -7.55
N GLY A 237 14.79 -0.23 -8.80
CA GLY A 237 15.02 -1.51 -9.48
C GLY A 237 16.28 -2.25 -9.06
N ASN A 238 17.32 -1.54 -8.67
CA ASN A 238 18.69 -2.08 -8.73
C ASN A 238 19.13 -2.93 -7.55
N HIS A 239 18.36 -3.02 -6.43
CA HIS A 239 18.88 -3.67 -5.22
C HIS A 239 17.95 -4.71 -4.56
N ILE A 240 16.73 -4.89 -5.06
CA ILE A 240 15.71 -5.67 -4.37
C ILE A 240 15.06 -6.73 -5.29
N MET A 241 15.41 -6.75 -6.58
CA MET A 241 14.79 -7.64 -7.56
C MET A 241 15.38 -9.06 -7.53
N PRO A 242 14.56 -10.07 -7.78
CA PRO A 242 13.10 -9.99 -7.99
C PRO A 242 12.31 -9.85 -6.69
N ILE A 243 11.22 -9.06 -6.72
CA ILE A 243 10.27 -8.97 -5.62
C ILE A 243 9.14 -9.96 -5.88
N ILE A 244 8.91 -10.88 -4.94
CA ILE A 244 7.84 -11.88 -4.99
C ILE A 244 6.70 -11.42 -4.08
N ILE A 245 5.52 -11.27 -4.65
CA ILE A 245 4.29 -10.89 -3.96
C ILE A 245 3.27 -12.02 -4.07
N ILE A 246 2.70 -12.40 -2.93
CA ILE A 246 1.64 -13.40 -2.84
C ILE A 246 0.35 -12.68 -2.48
N ALA A 247 -0.65 -12.77 -3.34
CA ALA A 247 -1.95 -12.16 -3.07
C ALA A 247 -2.72 -12.93 -1.99
N ASP A 248 -3.57 -12.21 -1.28
CA ASP A 248 -4.53 -12.84 -0.38
C ASP A 248 -5.43 -13.81 -1.18
N ALA A 249 -5.88 -14.87 -0.53
CA ALA A 249 -6.73 -15.86 -1.18
C ALA A 249 -8.00 -15.20 -1.76
N ASP A 250 -8.38 -15.65 -2.95
CA ASP A 250 -9.59 -15.21 -3.64
C ASP A 250 -9.71 -13.70 -3.89
N THR A 251 -8.58 -13.02 -4.05
CA THR A 251 -8.57 -11.59 -4.36
C THR A 251 -7.93 -11.30 -5.71
N ASP A 252 -8.45 -10.28 -6.39
CA ASP A 252 -7.83 -9.73 -7.58
C ASP A 252 -6.63 -8.87 -7.17
N ILE A 253 -5.61 -8.87 -8.01
CA ILE A 253 -4.46 -7.99 -7.86
C ILE A 253 -4.67 -6.80 -8.77
N LEU A 254 -4.50 -5.61 -8.20
CA LEU A 254 -4.52 -4.36 -8.94
C LEU A 254 -3.11 -3.81 -9.02
N ILE A 255 -2.65 -3.57 -10.25
CA ILE A 255 -1.40 -2.88 -10.52
C ILE A 255 -1.73 -1.51 -11.10
N MET A 256 -1.03 -0.48 -10.61
CA MET A 256 -1.15 0.90 -11.06
C MET A 256 0.25 1.43 -11.35
N LYS A 257 0.39 2.17 -12.44
CA LYS A 257 1.60 2.93 -12.75
C LYS A 257 1.36 4.41 -12.45
N ASN A 258 2.33 5.04 -11.84
CA ASN A 258 2.40 6.48 -11.68
C ASN A 258 3.77 6.96 -12.17
N GLY A 259 3.81 8.03 -12.94
CA GLY A 259 5.05 8.59 -13.47
C GLY A 259 5.62 7.83 -14.67
N GLU A 260 6.77 8.28 -15.13
CA GLU A 260 7.55 7.64 -16.18
C GLU A 260 8.28 6.42 -15.62
N GLY A 261 8.56 5.45 -16.47
CA GLY A 261 9.27 4.24 -16.10
C GLY A 261 8.70 2.99 -16.75
N PHE A 262 9.42 1.91 -16.58
CA PHE A 262 9.17 0.59 -17.17
C PHE A 262 9.15 -0.47 -16.07
N ALA A 263 8.24 -1.43 -16.21
CA ALA A 263 8.20 -2.60 -15.34
C ALA A 263 7.94 -3.88 -16.14
N LYS A 264 8.67 -4.93 -15.82
CA LYS A 264 8.40 -6.29 -16.30
C LYS A 264 7.93 -7.14 -15.13
N ILE A 265 6.75 -7.69 -15.26
CA ILE A 265 6.08 -8.43 -14.19
C ILE A 265 5.62 -9.78 -14.73
N SER A 266 5.96 -10.86 -14.03
CA SER A 266 5.36 -12.16 -14.28
C SER A 266 4.31 -12.48 -13.23
N TYR A 267 3.32 -13.31 -13.59
CA TYR A 267 2.24 -13.72 -12.71
C TYR A 267 1.75 -15.13 -13.05
N GLN A 268 1.27 -15.83 -12.03
CA GLN A 268 0.71 -17.17 -12.17
C GLN A 268 -0.21 -17.51 -10.98
N SER A 269 -1.05 -18.52 -11.12
CA SER A 269 -1.90 -19.06 -10.05
C SER A 269 -1.47 -20.47 -9.67
N GLU A 270 -1.42 -20.77 -8.36
CA GLU A 270 -1.06 -22.08 -7.83
C GLU A 270 -2.06 -22.60 -6.79
N LEU A 271 -2.10 -23.92 -6.64
CA LEU A 271 -2.97 -24.61 -5.69
C LEU A 271 -2.49 -24.47 -4.24
N LYS A 272 -1.18 -24.44 -4.05
CA LYS A 272 -0.50 -24.22 -2.78
C LYS A 272 0.64 -23.26 -2.98
N PRO A 273 1.02 -22.49 -1.96
CA PRO A 273 2.27 -21.76 -2.01
C PRO A 273 3.39 -22.74 -2.33
N SER A 274 4.15 -22.49 -3.42
CA SER A 274 5.35 -23.26 -3.71
C SER A 274 6.40 -23.02 -2.62
N ALA A 275 7.48 -23.80 -2.60
CA ALA A 275 8.59 -23.63 -1.67
C ALA A 275 9.23 -22.21 -1.72
N LEU A 276 8.97 -21.43 -2.78
CA LEU A 276 9.29 -20.00 -2.84
C LEU A 276 8.56 -19.19 -1.75
N SER A 277 7.41 -19.66 -1.23
CA SER A 277 6.68 -19.02 -0.15
C SER A 277 7.28 -19.28 1.24
N THR A 278 8.10 -20.32 1.39
CA THR A 278 8.77 -20.62 2.67
C THR A 278 9.81 -19.56 3.03
N ASN A 279 10.36 -18.85 2.04
CA ASN A 279 11.23 -17.70 2.30
C ASN A 279 10.53 -16.54 3.03
N CYS A 280 9.19 -16.48 3.05
CA CYS A 280 8.47 -15.51 3.88
C CYS A 280 8.50 -15.86 5.38
N LYS A 281 8.66 -17.13 5.76
CA LYS A 281 8.90 -17.53 7.16
C LYS A 281 10.36 -17.28 7.55
N GLU A 282 11.31 -17.61 6.68
CA GLU A 282 12.73 -17.33 6.88
C GLU A 282 13.02 -15.83 6.99
N VAL A 283 12.28 -14.99 6.26
CA VAL A 283 12.37 -13.52 6.40
C VAL A 283 11.91 -13.06 7.78
N ARG A 284 10.93 -13.72 8.40
CA ARG A 284 10.51 -13.41 9.77
C ARG A 284 11.59 -13.81 10.80
N GLU A 285 12.29 -14.90 10.54
CA GLU A 285 13.42 -15.37 11.38
C GLU A 285 14.71 -14.62 11.07
N SER A 286 14.98 -14.26 9.79
CA SER A 286 16.16 -13.49 9.40
C SER A 286 16.08 -12.01 9.80
N VAL A 287 14.90 -11.46 10.06
CA VAL A 287 14.77 -10.13 10.68
C VAL A 287 15.25 -10.13 12.14
N LEU A 288 15.18 -11.28 12.82
CA LEU A 288 15.76 -11.46 14.15
C LEU A 288 17.28 -11.59 14.10
N ASP A 289 17.84 -11.98 12.97
CA ASP A 289 19.30 -12.15 12.74
C ASP A 289 19.97 -10.90 12.11
N LEU A 290 19.20 -9.83 11.87
CA LEU A 290 19.69 -8.56 11.30
C LEU A 290 20.70 -7.79 12.19
N LYS A 291 21.11 -8.34 13.33
CA LYS A 291 22.27 -7.83 14.07
C LYS A 291 23.60 -7.99 13.31
N SER A 292 23.63 -8.79 12.25
CA SER A 292 24.84 -9.14 11.50
C SER A 292 24.74 -8.94 9.96
N HIS A 293 23.62 -8.45 9.41
CA HIS A 293 23.45 -8.36 7.95
C HIS A 293 23.95 -7.02 7.38
N PRO A 294 24.62 -7.01 6.19
CA PRO A 294 25.22 -5.82 5.57
C PRO A 294 24.23 -4.73 5.17
N PHE A 295 22.91 -4.99 5.18
CA PHE A 295 21.87 -3.96 4.99
C PHE A 295 21.73 -2.98 6.17
N ALA A 296 22.30 -3.29 7.32
CA ALA A 296 22.41 -2.34 8.42
C ALA A 296 23.62 -1.40 8.28
N THR A 297 24.52 -1.64 7.33
CA THR A 297 25.81 -1.00 7.24
C THR A 297 26.16 -0.43 5.86
N GLY A 298 25.22 0.08 5.09
CA GLY A 298 25.68 0.87 3.97
C GLY A 298 24.90 0.69 2.69
N LEU A 299 24.21 1.72 2.30
CA LEU A 299 24.06 2.09 0.91
C LEU A 299 25.45 2.45 0.39
N GLY A 300 26.02 1.61 -0.48
CA GLY A 300 27.27 1.93 -1.17
C GLY A 300 27.13 3.31 -1.83
N LYS A 301 28.19 4.09 -1.74
CA LYS A 301 28.38 5.42 -2.30
C LYS A 301 27.55 5.68 -3.55
N TYR A 302 26.46 6.40 -3.40
CA TYR A 302 25.81 7.10 -4.50
C TYR A 302 25.97 8.59 -4.28
N GLY A 303 26.66 9.19 -5.25
CA GLY A 303 27.08 10.58 -5.26
C GLY A 303 25.90 11.54 -5.16
N SER A 304 26.15 12.51 -4.36
CA SER A 304 25.45 13.79 -4.26
C SER A 304 25.03 14.35 -5.62
N GLN A 305 23.76 14.24 -5.92
CA GLN A 305 23.03 15.25 -6.70
C GLN A 305 21.79 15.65 -5.89
N VAL A 306 22.03 16.42 -4.85
CA VAL A 306 20.98 17.15 -4.17
C VAL A 306 20.82 18.45 -4.95
N GLY A 307 19.78 18.51 -5.76
CA GLY A 307 19.30 19.76 -6.33
C GLY A 307 18.93 20.71 -5.21
N SER A 308 19.47 21.92 -5.31
CA SER A 308 19.24 23.04 -4.40
C SER A 308 17.73 23.32 -4.24
N LYS A 309 17.26 23.31 -3.00
CA LYS A 309 15.92 23.76 -2.63
C LYS A 309 15.75 25.23 -2.92
N PRO A 310 14.59 25.68 -3.43
CA PRO A 310 14.21 27.08 -3.35
C PRO A 310 13.81 27.42 -1.91
N ASN A 311 14.40 28.49 -1.38
CA ASN A 311 14.00 29.11 -0.11
C ASN A 311 12.58 29.64 -0.24
N TYR A 312 11.70 29.24 0.68
CA TYR A 312 10.49 29.97 1.00
C TYR A 312 10.67 30.56 2.41
N GLU A 313 10.65 31.89 2.45
CA GLU A 313 10.39 32.66 3.65
C GLU A 313 8.94 32.45 4.14
#